data_2fde17734ece941b0f7a8a0a16e6d969
#
_entry.id   2fde17734ece941b0f7a8a0a16e6d969
#
_cell.length_a   1.000
_cell.length_b   1.000
_cell.length_c   1.000
_cell.angle_alpha   90.00
_cell.angle_beta   90.00
_cell.angle_gamma   90.00
#
_symmetry.space_group_name_H-M   'P 1'
#
loop_
_entity.id
_entity.type
_entity.pdbx_description
1 polymer ?
#
loop_
_entity_poly.entity_id
_entity_poly.type
_entity_poly.pdbx_seq_one_letter_code
_entity_poly.pdbx_strand_id
1 'polypeptide(L)'
;LDGLAYQVIKDSQQALMSYQTGALDMTLLNGEQVDQVKDDPEFTSVGAGYLWYISPNIGSVPELANENLRKAITFALDRDAITGDVLKDGSAPCYTVVPPQFATGPDGSDFSADQTKFAEFCAYDADKAKEYYEQAKSELGKDSFTFNMVVDADDAPQKVAQVVKEQLETTLAGFTLNLTVEPKKQRVQDMQDG
;
A
#
# COMPACT_ATOMS: atom_id res chain seq x y z
N LEU A 1 9.57 -30.36 -15.15
CA LEU A 1 10.39 -29.23 -15.62
C LEU A 1 11.85 -29.67 -15.60
N ASP A 2 12.55 -29.56 -16.72
CA ASP A 2 13.97 -29.92 -16.83
C ASP A 2 14.89 -28.76 -16.46
N GLY A 3 14.33 -27.53 -16.42
CA GLY A 3 15.04 -26.31 -16.04
C GLY A 3 14.11 -25.11 -15.99
N LEU A 4 14.60 -24.04 -15.37
CA LEU A 4 13.95 -22.75 -15.30
C LEU A 4 14.99 -21.65 -15.58
N ALA A 5 14.71 -20.81 -16.56
CA ALA A 5 15.57 -19.68 -16.93
C ALA A 5 14.87 -18.36 -16.58
N TYR A 6 15.52 -17.52 -15.79
CA TYR A 6 15.03 -16.18 -15.46
C TYR A 6 15.70 -15.13 -16.32
N GLN A 7 14.89 -14.24 -16.88
CA GLN A 7 15.37 -13.01 -17.53
C GLN A 7 14.99 -11.82 -16.65
N VAL A 8 15.95 -10.95 -16.36
CA VAL A 8 15.71 -9.71 -15.60
C VAL A 8 15.35 -8.61 -16.60
N ILE A 9 14.07 -8.34 -16.75
CA ILE A 9 13.54 -7.27 -17.61
C ILE A 9 12.92 -6.21 -16.66
N LYS A 10 13.50 -5.01 -16.64
CA LYS A 10 13.06 -3.94 -15.72
C LYS A 10 11.78 -3.24 -16.19
N ASP A 11 11.60 -3.15 -17.49
CA ASP A 11 10.43 -2.55 -18.11
C ASP A 11 9.33 -3.62 -18.28
N SER A 12 8.21 -3.41 -17.61
CA SER A 12 7.10 -4.37 -17.59
C SER A 12 6.37 -4.49 -18.94
N GLN A 13 6.34 -3.42 -19.73
CA GLN A 13 5.77 -3.46 -21.07
C GLN A 13 6.64 -4.31 -22.01
N GLN A 14 7.96 -4.17 -21.90
CA GLN A 14 8.90 -5.00 -22.64
C GLN A 14 8.77 -6.48 -22.22
N ALA A 15 8.54 -6.76 -20.93
CA ALA A 15 8.32 -8.12 -20.44
C ALA A 15 7.03 -8.72 -21.04
N LEU A 16 5.93 -7.98 -21.07
CA LEU A 16 4.68 -8.40 -21.70
C LEU A 16 4.87 -8.65 -23.20
N MET A 17 5.54 -7.77 -23.93
CA MET A 17 5.85 -7.98 -25.35
C MET A 17 6.71 -9.23 -25.58
N SER A 18 7.66 -9.51 -24.69
CA SER A 18 8.50 -10.72 -24.78
C SER A 18 7.68 -11.98 -24.56
N TYR A 19 6.70 -11.97 -23.68
CA TYR A 19 5.74 -13.04 -23.51
C TYR A 19 4.87 -13.22 -24.78
N GLN A 20 4.27 -12.15 -25.28
CA GLN A 20 3.41 -12.17 -26.47
C GLN A 20 4.13 -12.67 -27.73
N THR A 21 5.43 -12.48 -27.82
CA THR A 21 6.26 -12.98 -28.94
C THR A 21 6.81 -14.38 -28.72
N GLY A 22 6.50 -15.02 -27.59
CA GLY A 22 6.97 -16.38 -27.26
C GLY A 22 8.43 -16.44 -26.78
N ALA A 23 9.04 -15.31 -26.43
CA ALA A 23 10.38 -15.27 -25.86
C ALA A 23 10.39 -15.59 -24.34
N LEU A 24 9.23 -15.48 -23.68
CA LEU A 24 8.99 -15.88 -22.31
C LEU A 24 7.75 -16.77 -22.23
N ASP A 25 7.80 -17.79 -21.38
CA ASP A 25 6.66 -18.66 -21.07
C ASP A 25 5.75 -18.08 -19.99
N MET A 26 6.26 -17.13 -19.19
CA MET A 26 5.53 -16.48 -18.10
C MET A 26 6.11 -15.09 -17.82
N THR A 27 5.26 -14.14 -17.50
CA THR A 27 5.67 -12.81 -17.02
C THR A 27 4.73 -12.35 -15.92
N LEU A 28 5.25 -11.49 -15.02
CA LEU A 28 4.43 -10.76 -14.05
C LEU A 28 3.92 -9.47 -14.68
N LEU A 29 2.69 -9.12 -14.35
CA LEU A 29 2.01 -7.93 -14.86
C LEU A 29 1.84 -6.91 -13.73
N ASN A 30 1.83 -5.66 -14.09
CA ASN A 30 1.36 -4.57 -13.22
C ASN A 30 -0.01 -4.06 -13.71
N GLY A 31 -0.64 -3.17 -12.92
CA GLY A 31 -2.02 -2.78 -13.13
C GLY A 31 -2.37 -2.23 -14.50
N GLU A 32 -1.47 -1.48 -15.15
CA GLU A 32 -1.72 -0.93 -16.49
C GLU A 32 -1.79 -2.02 -17.57
N GLN A 33 -1.13 -3.14 -17.34
CA GLN A 33 -1.09 -4.28 -18.26
C GLN A 33 -2.22 -5.27 -18.02
N VAL A 34 -2.70 -5.37 -16.78
CA VAL A 34 -3.84 -6.23 -16.42
C VAL A 34 -5.06 -5.86 -17.26
N ASP A 35 -5.35 -4.57 -17.41
CA ASP A 35 -6.47 -4.11 -18.23
C ASP A 35 -6.39 -4.54 -19.71
N GLN A 36 -5.17 -4.79 -20.21
CA GLN A 36 -4.94 -5.23 -21.59
C GLN A 36 -5.17 -6.73 -21.79
N VAL A 37 -5.00 -7.53 -20.73
CA VAL A 37 -4.97 -9.01 -20.84
C VAL A 37 -5.92 -9.73 -19.86
N LYS A 38 -6.71 -9.00 -19.06
CA LYS A 38 -7.62 -9.60 -18.05
C LYS A 38 -8.63 -10.62 -18.62
N ASP A 39 -8.98 -10.46 -19.88
CA ASP A 39 -9.90 -11.35 -20.59
C ASP A 39 -9.17 -12.48 -21.35
N ASP A 40 -7.83 -12.54 -21.29
CA ASP A 40 -7.03 -13.60 -21.88
C ASP A 40 -7.16 -14.87 -21.04
N PRO A 41 -7.45 -16.05 -21.62
CA PRO A 41 -7.55 -17.32 -20.90
C PRO A 41 -6.24 -17.75 -20.22
N GLU A 42 -5.11 -17.20 -20.61
CA GLU A 42 -3.80 -17.44 -19.97
C GLU A 42 -3.53 -16.51 -18.78
N PHE A 43 -4.35 -15.47 -18.59
CA PHE A 43 -4.23 -14.57 -17.44
C PHE A 43 -4.65 -15.25 -16.15
N THR A 44 -3.81 -15.17 -15.13
CA THR A 44 -4.09 -15.73 -13.81
C THR A 44 -3.70 -14.73 -12.73
N SER A 45 -4.60 -14.51 -11.77
CA SER A 45 -4.35 -13.71 -10.57
C SER A 45 -4.41 -14.60 -9.33
N VAL A 46 -3.38 -14.49 -8.49
CA VAL A 46 -3.30 -15.25 -7.24
C VAL A 46 -2.92 -14.33 -6.08
N GLY A 47 -3.55 -14.53 -4.94
CA GLY A 47 -3.19 -13.80 -3.71
C GLY A 47 -1.79 -14.19 -3.25
N ALA A 48 -0.91 -13.21 -3.11
CA ALA A 48 0.49 -13.45 -2.70
C ALA A 48 0.66 -13.52 -1.17
N GLY A 49 -0.41 -13.26 -0.39
CA GLY A 49 -0.37 -13.29 1.08
C GLY A 49 0.44 -12.15 1.70
N TYR A 50 0.70 -11.07 0.95
CA TYR A 50 1.39 -9.89 1.45
C TYR A 50 0.40 -8.82 1.91
N LEU A 51 0.81 -8.09 2.92
CA LEU A 51 0.14 -6.89 3.39
C LEU A 51 1.07 -5.68 3.22
N TRP A 52 0.60 -4.65 2.51
CA TRP A 52 1.28 -3.37 2.44
C TRP A 52 0.75 -2.46 3.55
N TYR A 53 1.64 -1.83 4.27
CA TYR A 53 1.29 -0.95 5.38
C TYR A 53 2.29 0.19 5.52
N ILE A 54 1.85 1.28 6.15
CA ILE A 54 2.71 2.38 6.57
C ILE A 54 3.10 2.12 8.03
N SER A 55 4.40 2.11 8.31
CA SER A 55 4.93 1.94 9.67
C SER A 55 5.34 3.29 10.23
N PRO A 56 4.62 3.83 11.22
CA PRO A 56 5.03 5.05 11.91
C PRO A 56 6.20 4.78 12.84
N ASN A 57 7.30 5.53 12.67
CA ASN A 57 8.45 5.46 13.58
C ASN A 57 8.18 6.29 14.84
N ILE A 58 7.46 5.70 15.79
CA ILE A 58 7.10 6.37 17.05
C ILE A 58 8.28 6.56 18.01
N GLY A 59 9.38 5.84 17.79
CA GLY A 59 10.59 5.94 18.60
C GLY A 59 11.38 7.21 18.29
N SER A 60 11.55 7.52 17.01
CA SER A 60 12.33 8.66 16.55
C SER A 60 11.48 9.90 16.25
N VAL A 61 10.16 9.74 16.07
CA VAL A 61 9.21 10.82 15.79
C VAL A 61 8.09 10.80 16.84
N PRO A 62 8.28 11.47 17.98
CA PRO A 62 7.37 11.39 19.13
C PRO A 62 5.93 11.80 18.81
N GLU A 63 5.71 12.71 17.85
CA GLU A 63 4.38 13.13 17.42
C GLU A 63 3.56 11.95 16.91
N LEU A 64 4.20 10.97 16.24
CA LEU A 64 3.53 9.78 15.74
C LEU A 64 3.09 8.80 16.86
N ALA A 65 3.52 9.02 18.11
CA ALA A 65 2.97 8.32 19.27
C ALA A 65 1.56 8.81 19.65
N ASN A 66 1.16 10.00 19.16
CA ASN A 66 -0.19 10.51 19.38
C ASN A 66 -1.22 9.64 18.63
N GLU A 67 -2.20 9.13 19.37
CA GLU A 67 -3.21 8.21 18.81
C GLU A 67 -4.13 8.91 17.81
N ASN A 68 -4.55 10.15 18.11
CA ASN A 68 -5.44 10.91 17.24
C ASN A 68 -4.75 11.27 15.92
N LEU A 69 -3.44 11.57 15.94
CA LEU A 69 -2.69 11.78 14.70
C LEU A 69 -2.64 10.52 13.81
N ARG A 70 -2.41 9.35 14.40
CA ARG A 70 -2.44 8.09 13.64
C ARG A 70 -3.84 7.75 13.11
N LYS A 71 -4.90 8.02 13.89
CA LYS A 71 -6.28 7.87 13.43
C LYS A 71 -6.58 8.82 12.28
N ALA A 72 -6.16 10.08 12.37
CA ALA A 72 -6.30 11.06 11.28
C ALA A 72 -5.66 10.54 9.98
N ILE A 73 -4.42 10.07 10.04
CA ILE A 73 -3.73 9.47 8.89
C ILE A 73 -4.50 8.25 8.37
N THR A 74 -4.99 7.39 9.25
CA THR A 74 -5.70 6.16 8.88
C THR A 74 -7.00 6.44 8.15
N PHE A 75 -7.83 7.36 8.65
CA PHE A 75 -9.11 7.72 8.06
C PHE A 75 -8.99 8.60 6.81
N ALA A 76 -7.85 9.27 6.60
CA ALA A 76 -7.59 10.05 5.40
C ALA A 76 -7.21 9.21 4.17
N LEU A 77 -6.94 7.90 4.34
CA LEU A 77 -6.48 7.03 3.25
C LEU A 77 -7.65 6.26 2.62
N ASP A 78 -7.97 6.60 1.37
CA ASP A 78 -8.89 5.85 0.53
C ASP A 78 -8.18 4.64 -0.08
N ARG A 79 -8.35 3.48 0.58
CA ARG A 79 -7.73 2.22 0.16
C ARG A 79 -8.37 1.64 -1.08
N ASP A 80 -9.67 1.88 -1.30
CA ASP A 80 -10.37 1.44 -2.49
C ASP A 80 -9.83 2.14 -3.74
N ALA A 81 -9.62 3.45 -3.67
CA ALA A 81 -8.96 4.21 -4.74
C ALA A 81 -7.51 3.73 -4.97
N ILE A 82 -6.74 3.45 -3.90
CA ILE A 82 -5.37 2.94 -4.04
C ILE A 82 -5.35 1.58 -4.75
N THR A 83 -6.21 0.66 -4.38
CA THR A 83 -6.22 -0.69 -4.97
C THR A 83 -6.89 -0.71 -6.35
N GLY A 84 -8.00 0.01 -6.52
CA GLY A 84 -8.80 -0.01 -7.74
C GLY A 84 -8.28 0.89 -8.85
N ASP A 85 -7.74 2.07 -8.51
CA ASP A 85 -7.36 3.08 -9.51
C ASP A 85 -5.84 3.17 -9.73
N VAL A 86 -5.05 2.82 -8.71
CA VAL A 86 -3.58 2.94 -8.77
C VAL A 86 -2.91 1.61 -9.03
N LEU A 87 -3.16 0.61 -8.19
CA LEU A 87 -2.53 -0.71 -8.32
C LEU A 87 -3.13 -1.52 -9.47
N LYS A 88 -4.44 -1.67 -9.53
CA LYS A 88 -5.19 -2.42 -10.57
C LYS A 88 -4.65 -3.84 -10.84
N ASP A 89 -3.98 -4.43 -9.87
CA ASP A 89 -3.27 -5.70 -9.97
C ASP A 89 -4.00 -6.87 -9.27
N GLY A 90 -5.25 -6.62 -8.84
CA GLY A 90 -6.03 -7.55 -8.05
C GLY A 90 -5.82 -7.43 -6.54
N SER A 91 -4.99 -6.49 -6.09
CA SER A 91 -4.90 -6.13 -4.67
C SER A 91 -6.24 -5.65 -4.14
N ALA A 92 -6.54 -6.00 -2.90
CA ALA A 92 -7.76 -5.59 -2.22
C ALA A 92 -7.47 -4.68 -1.02
N PRO A 93 -8.37 -3.74 -0.69
CA PRO A 93 -8.25 -2.96 0.53
C PRO A 93 -8.26 -3.91 1.74
N CYS A 94 -7.37 -3.68 2.68
CA CYS A 94 -7.25 -4.51 3.87
C CYS A 94 -7.54 -3.68 5.12
N TYR A 95 -8.45 -4.18 5.95
CA TYR A 95 -8.87 -3.56 7.22
C TYR A 95 -8.39 -4.35 8.43
N THR A 96 -7.62 -5.42 8.21
CA THR A 96 -7.03 -6.27 9.25
C THR A 96 -5.54 -6.48 9.00
N VAL A 97 -4.83 -7.04 9.98
CA VAL A 97 -3.41 -7.40 9.84
C VAL A 97 -3.21 -8.78 9.21
N VAL A 98 -4.28 -9.51 8.94
CA VAL A 98 -4.24 -10.82 8.28
C VAL A 98 -4.89 -10.69 6.91
N PRO A 99 -4.16 -10.91 5.81
CA PRO A 99 -4.74 -10.87 4.47
C PRO A 99 -5.83 -11.93 4.27
N PRO A 100 -6.79 -11.70 3.37
CA PRO A 100 -7.75 -12.71 2.96
C PRO A 100 -7.07 -13.98 2.45
N GLN A 101 -7.65 -15.14 2.78
CA GLN A 101 -7.18 -16.46 2.37
C GLN A 101 -5.78 -16.85 2.90
N PHE A 102 -5.24 -16.10 3.86
CA PHE A 102 -3.93 -16.37 4.44
C PHE A 102 -4.00 -17.37 5.62
N ALA A 103 -5.03 -17.29 6.42
CA ALA A 103 -5.21 -18.15 7.60
C ALA A 103 -6.64 -18.66 7.71
N THR A 104 -6.79 -19.90 8.15
CA THR A 104 -8.08 -20.56 8.37
C THR A 104 -8.46 -20.53 9.84
N GLY A 105 -9.68 -20.14 10.13
CA GLY A 105 -10.27 -20.19 11.47
C GLY A 105 -10.52 -21.63 11.96
N PRO A 106 -10.85 -21.82 13.25
CA PRO A 106 -11.10 -23.14 13.82
C PRO A 106 -12.29 -23.90 13.18
N ASP A 107 -13.20 -23.19 12.57
CA ASP A 107 -14.38 -23.71 11.87
C ASP A 107 -14.14 -23.97 10.38
N GLY A 108 -12.91 -23.80 9.90
CA GLY A 108 -12.54 -23.96 8.49
C GLY A 108 -12.82 -22.74 7.62
N SER A 109 -13.37 -21.65 8.17
CA SER A 109 -13.57 -20.39 7.44
C SER A 109 -12.26 -19.61 7.29
N ASP A 110 -12.22 -18.69 6.32
CA ASP A 110 -11.12 -17.70 6.24
C ASP A 110 -11.15 -16.81 7.50
N PHE A 111 -10.04 -16.73 8.22
CA PHE A 111 -9.90 -15.93 9.44
C PHE A 111 -10.24 -14.45 9.22
N SER A 112 -9.96 -13.93 8.05
CA SER A 112 -10.22 -12.53 7.67
C SER A 112 -11.47 -12.33 6.81
N ALA A 113 -12.35 -13.34 6.68
CA ALA A 113 -13.54 -13.26 5.82
C ALA A 113 -14.47 -12.09 6.14
N ASP A 114 -14.57 -11.71 7.42
CA ASP A 114 -15.42 -10.61 7.87
C ASP A 114 -14.57 -9.38 8.26
N GLN A 115 -13.93 -8.76 7.26
CA GLN A 115 -13.16 -7.53 7.46
C GLN A 115 -14.06 -6.32 7.74
N THR A 116 -15.36 -6.39 7.43
CA THR A 116 -16.30 -5.27 7.60
C THR A 116 -16.43 -4.83 9.05
N LYS A 117 -16.23 -5.73 10.01
CA LYS A 117 -16.21 -5.41 11.44
C LYS A 117 -15.11 -4.41 11.83
N PHE A 118 -14.04 -4.36 11.06
CA PHE A 118 -12.89 -3.50 11.35
C PHE A 118 -12.91 -2.22 10.51
N ALA A 119 -13.76 -2.14 9.49
CA ALA A 119 -13.90 -0.98 8.64
C ALA A 119 -14.25 0.29 9.43
N GLU A 120 -15.06 0.16 10.49
CA GLU A 120 -15.42 1.30 11.36
C GLU A 120 -14.21 1.98 12.02
N PHE A 121 -13.07 1.26 12.17
CA PHE A 121 -11.85 1.77 12.78
C PHE A 121 -10.84 2.34 11.78
N CYS A 122 -10.99 2.05 10.49
CA CYS A 122 -9.95 2.37 9.52
C CYS A 122 -10.42 2.58 8.07
N ALA A 123 -11.72 2.48 7.77
CA ALA A 123 -12.23 2.85 6.45
C ALA A 123 -12.07 4.36 6.20
N TYR A 124 -11.92 4.73 4.93
CA TYR A 124 -11.83 6.13 4.54
C TYR A 124 -13.03 6.94 5.04
N ASP A 125 -12.72 8.03 5.76
CA ASP A 125 -13.70 8.98 6.26
C ASP A 125 -13.00 10.34 6.46
N ALA A 126 -13.12 11.21 5.48
CA ALA A 126 -12.43 12.50 5.48
C ALA A 126 -12.86 13.42 6.64
N ASP A 127 -14.10 13.31 7.12
CA ASP A 127 -14.58 14.15 8.22
C ASP A 127 -14.02 13.68 9.55
N LYS A 128 -14.03 12.36 9.81
CA LYS A 128 -13.32 11.80 10.97
C LYS A 128 -11.82 12.08 10.94
N ALA A 129 -11.20 11.98 9.76
CA ALA A 129 -9.78 12.30 9.62
C ALA A 129 -9.47 13.73 10.07
N LYS A 130 -10.26 14.69 9.63
CA LYS A 130 -10.13 16.10 10.05
C LYS A 130 -10.39 16.30 11.54
N GLU A 131 -11.44 15.67 12.09
CA GLU A 131 -11.75 15.74 13.51
C GLU A 131 -10.58 15.25 14.38
N TYR A 132 -10.06 14.05 14.10
CA TYR A 132 -8.90 13.52 14.80
C TYR A 132 -7.64 14.36 14.60
N TYR A 133 -7.47 14.98 13.43
CA TYR A 133 -6.34 15.83 13.15
C TYR A 133 -6.36 17.11 14.00
N GLU A 134 -7.51 17.75 14.14
CA GLU A 134 -7.67 18.94 15.01
C GLU A 134 -7.48 18.58 16.49
N GLN A 135 -7.92 17.41 16.93
CA GLN A 135 -7.63 16.91 18.28
C GLN A 135 -6.12 16.71 18.49
N ALA A 136 -5.43 16.09 17.52
CA ALA A 136 -3.99 15.89 17.58
C ALA A 136 -3.21 17.21 17.62
N LYS A 137 -3.61 18.22 16.82
CA LYS A 137 -3.03 19.58 16.89
C LYS A 137 -3.16 20.18 18.28
N SER A 138 -4.35 20.10 18.87
CA SER A 138 -4.62 20.61 20.20
C SER A 138 -3.78 19.91 21.28
N GLU A 139 -3.70 18.57 21.23
CA GLU A 139 -2.95 17.77 22.21
C GLU A 139 -1.44 17.98 22.11
N LEU A 140 -0.92 18.18 20.90
CA LEU A 140 0.50 18.34 20.63
C LEU A 140 0.95 19.82 20.64
N GLY A 141 0.00 20.78 20.70
CA GLY A 141 0.28 22.20 20.67
C GLY A 141 0.92 22.64 19.35
N LYS A 142 0.51 22.05 18.23
CA LYS A 142 1.06 22.32 16.89
C LYS A 142 -0.06 22.57 15.88
N ASP A 143 0.16 23.50 14.95
CA ASP A 143 -0.80 23.82 13.89
C ASP A 143 -0.55 23.04 12.60
N SER A 144 0.62 22.44 12.46
CA SER A 144 1.02 21.69 11.26
C SER A 144 2.01 20.58 11.58
N PHE A 145 2.08 19.60 10.71
CA PHE A 145 3.02 18.47 10.82
C PHE A 145 3.72 18.23 9.49
N THR A 146 5.02 17.97 9.55
CA THR A 146 5.83 17.56 8.41
C THR A 146 6.52 16.26 8.74
N PHE A 147 6.30 15.24 7.90
CA PHE A 147 6.93 13.93 8.04
C PHE A 147 7.68 13.54 6.78
N ASN A 148 8.64 12.64 6.95
CA ASN A 148 9.36 12.01 5.85
C ASN A 148 8.95 10.54 5.76
N MET A 149 8.67 10.04 4.57
CA MET A 149 8.38 8.65 4.31
C MET A 149 9.39 8.07 3.33
N VAL A 150 10.04 6.99 3.72
CA VAL A 150 10.95 6.24 2.85
C VAL A 150 10.16 5.22 2.04
N VAL A 151 10.42 5.16 0.74
CA VAL A 151 9.66 4.38 -0.23
C VAL A 151 10.60 3.56 -1.09
N ASP A 152 10.20 2.35 -1.46
CA ASP A 152 10.95 1.54 -2.44
C ASP A 152 11.03 2.23 -3.80
N ALA A 153 12.16 2.04 -4.49
CA ALA A 153 12.40 2.59 -5.82
C ALA A 153 11.62 1.88 -6.96
N ASP A 154 10.83 0.85 -6.64
CA ASP A 154 9.96 0.17 -7.60
C ASP A 154 8.75 1.05 -7.96
N ASP A 155 8.21 0.90 -9.17
CA ASP A 155 7.13 1.75 -9.71
C ASP A 155 5.86 1.75 -8.84
N ALA A 156 5.36 0.57 -8.45
CA ALA A 156 4.11 0.47 -7.72
C ALA A 156 4.17 1.13 -6.32
N PRO A 157 5.20 0.90 -5.48
CA PRO A 157 5.38 1.63 -4.23
C PRO A 157 5.46 3.15 -4.40
N GLN A 158 6.15 3.64 -5.44
CA GLN A 158 6.25 5.06 -5.69
C GLN A 158 4.89 5.68 -6.07
N LYS A 159 4.13 5.03 -6.97
CA LYS A 159 2.78 5.47 -7.34
C LYS A 159 1.85 5.53 -6.11
N VAL A 160 1.84 4.47 -5.30
CA VAL A 160 1.05 4.44 -4.06
C VAL A 160 1.47 5.53 -3.10
N ALA A 161 2.77 5.75 -2.90
CA ALA A 161 3.27 6.79 -1.99
C ALA A 161 2.87 8.20 -2.43
N GLN A 162 2.86 8.49 -3.74
CA GLN A 162 2.39 9.77 -4.27
C GLN A 162 0.89 9.99 -3.98
N VAL A 163 0.06 8.96 -4.16
CA VAL A 163 -1.37 9.04 -3.86
C VAL A 163 -1.61 9.17 -2.36
N VAL A 164 -0.89 8.44 -1.53
CA VAL A 164 -0.93 8.59 -0.06
C VAL A 164 -0.59 10.02 0.34
N LYS A 165 0.50 10.59 -0.22
CA LYS A 165 0.87 11.98 0.01
C LYS A 165 -0.26 12.94 -0.36
N GLU A 166 -0.81 12.80 -1.56
CA GLU A 166 -1.90 13.65 -2.05
C GLU A 166 -3.15 13.56 -1.18
N GLN A 167 -3.57 12.36 -0.79
CA GLN A 167 -4.73 12.15 0.07
C GLN A 167 -4.54 12.80 1.44
N LEU A 168 -3.36 12.62 2.06
CA LEU A 168 -3.05 13.20 3.37
C LEU A 168 -2.98 14.73 3.30
N GLU A 169 -2.24 15.30 2.35
CA GLU A 169 -2.07 16.76 2.23
C GLU A 169 -3.36 17.46 1.81
N THR A 170 -4.23 16.81 1.04
CA THR A 170 -5.53 17.37 0.65
C THR A 170 -6.54 17.30 1.79
N THR A 171 -6.53 16.21 2.55
CA THR A 171 -7.52 16.00 3.62
C THR A 171 -7.16 16.73 4.91
N LEU A 172 -5.87 16.76 5.28
CA LEU A 172 -5.37 17.24 6.56
C LEU A 172 -4.65 18.60 6.38
N ALA A 173 -5.34 19.69 6.59
CA ALA A 173 -4.80 21.04 6.40
C ALA A 173 -3.55 21.31 7.27
N GLY A 174 -2.42 21.61 6.63
CA GLY A 174 -1.12 21.80 7.30
C GLY A 174 -0.32 20.51 7.49
N PHE A 175 -0.78 19.38 6.93
CA PHE A 175 0.03 18.16 6.84
C PHE A 175 0.94 18.23 5.61
N THR A 176 2.20 17.82 5.76
CA THR A 176 3.17 17.71 4.66
C THR A 176 3.89 16.38 4.75
N LEU A 177 3.94 15.64 3.65
CA LEU A 177 4.66 14.39 3.53
C LEU A 177 5.76 14.48 2.48
N ASN A 178 7.00 14.41 2.91
CA ASN A 178 8.15 14.32 2.01
C ASN A 178 8.43 12.85 1.70
N LEU A 179 8.64 12.53 0.43
CA LEU A 179 8.98 11.17 -0.02
C LEU A 179 10.48 11.08 -0.31
N THR A 180 11.13 10.07 0.26
CA THR A 180 12.50 9.69 -0.03
C THR A 180 12.48 8.32 -0.71
N VAL A 181 12.91 8.27 -1.97
CA VAL A 181 12.90 7.03 -2.76
C VAL A 181 14.27 6.36 -2.65
N GLU A 182 14.28 5.11 -2.22
CA GLU A 182 15.49 4.34 -1.99
C GLU A 182 15.41 2.93 -2.57
N PRO A 183 16.55 2.34 -2.95
CA PRO A 183 16.60 0.91 -3.28
C PRO A 183 16.09 0.08 -2.09
N LYS A 184 15.32 -0.95 -2.35
CA LYS A 184 14.68 -1.80 -1.32
C LYS A 184 15.63 -2.23 -0.20
N LYS A 185 16.87 -2.59 -0.55
CA LYS A 185 17.89 -3.00 0.44
C LYS A 185 18.22 -1.87 1.42
N GLN A 186 18.38 -0.63 0.91
CA GLN A 186 18.66 0.53 1.73
C GLN A 186 17.48 0.86 2.64
N ARG A 187 16.27 0.94 2.06
CA ARG A 187 15.05 1.20 2.83
C ARG A 187 14.86 0.20 3.98
N VAL A 188 15.11 -1.10 3.74
CA VAL A 188 15.03 -2.11 4.81
C VAL A 188 16.06 -1.88 5.89
N GLN A 189 17.30 -1.48 5.50
CA GLN A 189 18.34 -1.15 6.48
C GLN A 189 17.94 0.05 7.33
N ASP A 190 17.47 1.12 6.70
CA ASP A 190 17.04 2.34 7.41
C ASP A 190 15.88 2.09 8.37
N MET A 191 14.92 1.20 7.99
CA MET A 191 13.86 0.77 8.90
C MET A 191 14.37 -0.03 10.11
N GLN A 192 15.50 -0.72 9.98
CA GLN A 192 16.11 -1.49 11.08
C GLN A 192 16.95 -0.60 11.98
N ASP A 193 17.57 0.41 11.42
CA ASP A 193 18.46 1.32 12.15
C ASP A 193 17.67 2.42 12.91
N GLY A 194 16.39 2.67 12.56
CA GLY A 194 15.47 3.62 13.24
C GLY A 194 15.58 5.01 12.69
#